data_0a5e97f360decc784b9c926aed39dac9
#
_entry.id   0a5e97f360decc784b9c926aed39dac9
#
_cell.length_a   1.000
_cell.length_b   1.000
_cell.length_c   1.000
_cell.angle_alpha   90.00
_cell.angle_beta   90.00
_cell.angle_gamma   90.00
#
_symmetry.space_group_name_H-M   'P 1'
#
loop_
_entity.id
_entity.type
_entity.pdbx_description
1 polymer ?
#
loop_
_entity_poly.entity_id
_entity_poly.type
_entity_poly.pdbx_seq_one_letter_code
_entity_poly.pdbx_strand_id
1 'polypeptide(L)'
;LSYKGDFSVTMADLTDYNLMNSSEKLQFETLAGVYQDTNQSMANQLRLDDLRNERLKGIARGIDTYWLNEPLRTGFTHRHNIYAEGGEEKIRYGIGLSYGEVQGVMKGSDRQTIGGNIDLIYRTGKFQFSNKLTLDYQKTNDPAVPFSEYAQANPYFKKYNDEGRIDRYLYYYQDPELLETEAISNPLWNAHLNNYDKGDQFGFTNNFIIEWFVAKDLRVRGKFGITHATGTTDTRLSPLHTDFDDLEETEKGLYTHSTTKRTNYEGDLTATYGRVLAEKHMLNAVAGFNFNATKRTANGYKANGFTDDQFGAPSFANGYPEGGKSTYSESQTRAASFYLNGGYSYDNRYLLDFNYRSDGASMFGTNNRFRNTWSVGVGWNIQNERFLRDSKFFQLLKLRASV
;
A
#
# COMPACT_ATOMS: atom_id res chain seq x y z
N LEU A 1 9.86 29.70 10.09
CA LEU A 1 10.65 28.62 9.51
C LEU A 1 10.93 27.57 10.58
N SER A 2 10.61 26.33 10.31
CA SER A 2 10.91 25.18 11.18
C SER A 2 11.62 24.08 10.37
N TYR A 3 12.48 23.35 11.06
CA TYR A 3 13.12 22.14 10.57
C TYR A 3 12.90 21.02 11.57
N LYS A 4 12.57 19.82 11.06
CA LYS A 4 12.45 18.60 11.85
C LYS A 4 13.23 17.48 11.16
N GLY A 5 14.16 16.87 11.88
CA GLY A 5 14.87 15.68 11.46
C GLY A 5 14.47 14.49 12.33
N ASP A 6 14.12 13.38 11.71
CA ASP A 6 13.83 12.11 12.39
C ASP A 6 14.82 11.06 11.89
N PHE A 7 15.41 10.30 12.81
CA PHE A 7 16.37 9.24 12.52
C PHE A 7 15.97 7.99 13.30
N SER A 8 16.01 6.84 12.66
CA SER A 8 15.76 5.56 13.33
C SER A 8 16.64 4.46 12.78
N VAL A 9 16.98 3.53 13.66
CA VAL A 9 17.69 2.29 13.35
C VAL A 9 16.74 1.15 13.62
N THR A 10 16.64 0.22 12.68
CA THR A 10 15.77 -0.96 12.78
C THR A 10 16.62 -2.22 12.65
N MET A 11 16.48 -3.15 13.57
CA MET A 11 17.11 -4.48 13.49
C MET A 11 16.03 -5.53 13.33
N ALA A 12 16.34 -6.57 12.55
CA ALA A 12 15.43 -7.71 12.45
C ALA A 12 15.40 -8.46 13.79
N ASP A 13 14.23 -8.80 14.26
CA ASP A 13 14.02 -9.71 15.37
C ASP A 13 13.70 -11.09 14.84
N LEU A 14 14.61 -12.04 15.04
CA LEU A 14 14.49 -13.42 14.61
C LEU A 14 14.22 -14.37 15.76
N THR A 15 13.95 -13.87 16.96
CA THR A 15 13.80 -14.69 18.18
C THR A 15 12.63 -15.67 18.13
N ASP A 16 11.59 -15.36 17.34
CA ASP A 16 10.43 -16.22 17.14
C ASP A 16 10.65 -17.33 16.10
N TYR A 17 11.78 -17.30 15.37
CA TYR A 17 12.12 -18.32 14.40
C TYR A 17 12.90 -19.46 15.07
N ASN A 18 12.20 -20.46 15.53
CA ASN A 18 12.79 -21.67 16.14
C ASN A 18 13.19 -22.68 15.06
N LEU A 19 14.21 -22.35 14.26
CA LEU A 19 14.72 -23.26 13.24
C LEU A 19 15.64 -24.31 13.84
N MET A 20 15.57 -25.52 13.27
CA MET A 20 16.49 -26.60 13.61
C MET A 20 17.91 -26.23 13.14
N ASN A 21 18.92 -26.54 13.95
CA ASN A 21 20.31 -26.56 13.51
C ASN A 21 20.57 -27.74 12.57
N SER A 22 21.76 -27.81 11.97
CA SER A 22 22.13 -28.84 10.99
C SER A 22 22.01 -30.25 11.52
N SER A 23 22.38 -30.48 12.78
CA SER A 23 22.32 -31.81 13.42
C SER A 23 20.87 -32.23 13.71
N GLU A 24 20.07 -31.31 14.25
CA GLU A 24 18.65 -31.54 14.53
C GLU A 24 17.86 -31.78 13.23
N LYS A 25 18.16 -31.03 12.17
CA LYS A 25 17.52 -31.19 10.86
C LYS A 25 17.83 -32.55 10.25
N LEU A 26 19.09 -32.98 10.25
CA LEU A 26 19.49 -34.28 9.74
C LEU A 26 18.87 -35.43 10.53
N GLN A 27 18.81 -35.29 11.86
CA GLN A 27 18.17 -36.27 12.72
C GLN A 27 16.66 -36.35 12.45
N PHE A 28 15.99 -35.21 12.33
CA PHE A 28 14.58 -35.15 12.00
C PHE A 28 14.27 -35.82 10.65
N GLU A 29 15.04 -35.51 9.60
CA GLU A 29 14.89 -36.12 8.28
C GLU A 29 15.15 -37.63 8.30
N THR A 30 16.13 -38.08 9.07
CA THR A 30 16.39 -39.50 9.27
C THR A 30 15.24 -40.22 9.90
N LEU A 31 14.64 -39.62 10.97
CA LEU A 31 13.47 -40.18 11.66
C LEU A 31 12.21 -40.14 10.79
N ALA A 32 12.08 -39.12 9.94
CA ALA A 32 10.98 -38.97 8.99
C ALA A 32 11.09 -39.91 7.78
N GLY A 33 12.16 -40.67 7.66
CA GLY A 33 12.37 -41.62 6.54
C GLY A 33 12.79 -40.99 5.22
N VAL A 34 13.28 -39.74 5.23
CA VAL A 34 13.72 -39.03 4.01
C VAL A 34 14.84 -39.77 3.28
N TYR A 35 15.68 -40.54 3.99
CA TYR A 35 16.79 -41.33 3.48
C TYR A 35 16.45 -42.81 3.31
N GLN A 36 15.16 -43.15 3.17
CA GLN A 36 14.69 -44.51 2.94
C GLN A 36 13.99 -44.60 1.59
N ASP A 37 14.45 -45.50 0.75
CA ASP A 37 13.78 -45.76 -0.52
C ASP A 37 12.52 -46.58 -0.29
N THR A 38 11.38 -46.03 -0.70
CA THR A 38 10.06 -46.66 -0.60
C THR A 38 9.79 -47.65 -1.74
N ASN A 39 10.56 -47.60 -2.83
CA ASN A 39 10.37 -48.40 -4.04
C ASN A 39 11.24 -49.67 -4.08
N GLN A 40 11.99 -49.93 -3.00
CA GLN A 40 12.88 -51.10 -2.86
C GLN A 40 14.00 -51.17 -3.91
N SER A 41 14.43 -50.01 -4.44
CA SER A 41 15.55 -49.89 -5.32
C SER A 41 16.87 -49.87 -4.52
N MET A 42 17.72 -50.89 -4.67
CA MET A 42 19.03 -50.93 -4.03
C MET A 42 19.91 -49.74 -4.44
N ALA A 43 19.90 -49.36 -5.72
CA ALA A 43 20.68 -48.26 -6.23
C ALA A 43 20.24 -46.92 -5.59
N ASN A 44 18.94 -46.67 -5.52
CA ASN A 44 18.42 -45.45 -4.89
C ASN A 44 18.69 -45.45 -3.39
N GLN A 45 18.60 -46.58 -2.69
CA GLN A 45 18.94 -46.65 -1.27
C GLN A 45 20.39 -46.28 -1.00
N LEU A 46 21.34 -46.83 -1.83
CA LEU A 46 22.77 -46.47 -1.72
C LEU A 46 22.99 -44.96 -1.94
N ARG A 47 22.34 -44.35 -2.92
CA ARG A 47 22.39 -42.90 -3.15
C ARG A 47 21.90 -42.11 -1.92
N LEU A 48 20.79 -42.51 -1.33
CA LEU A 48 20.24 -41.87 -0.13
C LEU A 48 21.17 -42.03 1.07
N ASP A 49 21.80 -43.18 1.23
CA ASP A 49 22.78 -43.41 2.30
C ASP A 49 24.03 -42.53 2.10
N ASP A 50 24.53 -42.41 0.87
CA ASP A 50 25.65 -41.53 0.54
C ASP A 50 25.30 -40.06 0.79
N LEU A 51 24.12 -39.61 0.39
CA LEU A 51 23.64 -38.27 0.61
C LEU A 51 23.56 -37.95 2.12
N ARG A 52 23.01 -38.87 2.92
CA ARG A 52 22.97 -38.72 4.38
C ARG A 52 24.37 -38.64 4.98
N ASN A 53 25.27 -39.48 4.53
CA ASN A 53 26.66 -39.52 5.00
C ASN A 53 27.45 -38.26 4.62
N GLU A 54 27.22 -37.68 3.44
CA GLU A 54 27.81 -36.40 3.05
C GLU A 54 27.30 -35.25 3.94
N ARG A 55 26.01 -35.21 4.20
CA ARG A 55 25.44 -34.23 5.15
C ARG A 55 26.03 -34.37 6.55
N LEU A 56 26.10 -35.59 7.07
CA LEU A 56 26.73 -35.89 8.35
C LEU A 56 28.19 -35.46 8.40
N LYS A 57 28.97 -35.73 7.34
CA LYS A 57 30.38 -35.32 7.20
C LYS A 57 30.51 -33.78 7.20
N GLY A 58 29.58 -33.08 6.52
CA GLY A 58 29.53 -31.62 6.50
C GLY A 58 29.27 -31.07 7.90
N ILE A 59 28.31 -31.62 8.62
CA ILE A 59 27.98 -31.25 10.00
C ILE A 59 29.16 -31.48 10.93
N ALA A 60 29.83 -32.65 10.82
CA ALA A 60 31.02 -32.95 11.59
C ALA A 60 32.21 -31.99 11.32
N ARG A 61 32.22 -31.32 10.16
CA ARG A 61 33.16 -30.26 9.79
C ARG A 61 32.72 -28.88 10.25
N GLY A 62 31.56 -28.77 10.94
CA GLY A 62 31.03 -27.50 11.50
C GLY A 62 30.12 -26.71 10.58
N ILE A 63 29.56 -27.36 9.53
CA ILE A 63 28.58 -26.70 8.68
C ILE A 63 27.26 -26.59 9.48
N ASP A 64 26.88 -25.36 9.79
CA ASP A 64 25.60 -24.99 10.42
C ASP A 64 25.25 -23.55 9.98
N THR A 65 24.53 -23.45 8.88
CA THR A 65 24.22 -22.16 8.26
C THR A 65 22.89 -21.64 8.73
N TYR A 66 22.89 -20.52 9.43
CA TYR A 66 21.66 -19.80 9.76
C TYR A 66 21.26 -18.86 8.61
N TRP A 67 20.53 -19.43 7.64
CA TRP A 67 20.20 -18.77 6.38
C TRP A 67 19.42 -17.47 6.54
N LEU A 68 18.61 -17.31 7.60
CA LEU A 68 17.80 -16.12 7.83
C LEU A 68 18.63 -14.83 7.99
N ASN A 69 19.89 -14.93 8.39
CA ASN A 69 20.77 -13.77 8.52
C ASN A 69 21.29 -13.25 7.19
N GLU A 70 21.32 -14.11 6.16
CA GLU A 70 21.97 -13.79 4.88
C GLU A 70 21.33 -12.61 4.14
N PRO A 71 19.99 -12.51 4.03
CA PRO A 71 19.35 -11.38 3.36
C PRO A 71 19.26 -10.14 4.25
N LEU A 72 19.67 -10.19 5.52
CA LEU A 72 19.41 -9.13 6.49
C LEU A 72 20.60 -8.17 6.68
N ARG A 73 20.26 -6.97 7.08
CA ARG A 73 21.16 -5.91 7.52
C ARG A 73 20.48 -5.07 8.62
N THR A 74 21.24 -4.26 9.31
CA THR A 74 20.65 -3.19 10.12
C THR A 74 20.07 -2.13 9.20
N GLY A 75 18.78 -1.88 9.33
CA GLY A 75 18.06 -0.87 8.58
C GLY A 75 18.29 0.53 9.18
N PHE A 76 18.32 1.53 8.32
CA PHE A 76 18.45 2.93 8.71
C PHE A 76 17.41 3.79 8.01
N THR A 77 16.74 4.65 8.77
CA THR A 77 15.76 5.58 8.24
C THR A 77 16.10 6.99 8.67
N HIS A 78 16.05 7.91 7.73
CA HIS A 78 16.08 9.33 8.05
C HIS A 78 15.01 10.09 7.28
N ARG A 79 14.46 11.14 7.93
CA ARG A 79 13.48 12.03 7.34
C ARG A 79 13.77 13.47 7.73
N HIS A 80 13.69 14.36 6.76
CA HIS A 80 13.92 15.78 6.92
C HIS A 80 12.71 16.56 6.45
N ASN A 81 12.19 17.45 7.26
CA ASN A 81 11.05 18.29 6.92
C ASN A 81 11.42 19.74 7.18
N ILE A 82 11.19 20.59 6.21
CA ILE A 82 11.34 22.05 6.31
C ILE A 82 9.96 22.65 6.07
N TYR A 83 9.54 23.54 6.95
CA TYR A 83 8.28 24.25 6.79
C TYR A 83 8.48 25.73 7.06
N ALA A 84 7.99 26.55 6.13
CA ALA A 84 7.97 28.00 6.24
C ALA A 84 6.54 28.48 6.15
N GLU A 85 6.13 29.31 7.08
CA GLU A 85 4.82 29.95 7.04
C GLU A 85 4.95 31.45 7.30
N GLY A 86 3.99 32.22 6.79
CA GLY A 86 3.95 33.65 6.95
C GLY A 86 2.60 34.20 6.51
N GLY A 87 2.48 35.52 6.61
CA GLY A 87 1.31 36.22 6.16
C GLY A 87 0.75 37.19 7.20
N GLU A 88 -0.37 37.77 6.85
CA GLU A 88 -1.13 38.74 7.64
C GLU A 88 -2.59 38.30 7.76
N GLU A 89 -3.44 39.14 8.31
CA GLU A 89 -4.88 38.87 8.48
C GLU A 89 -5.59 38.50 7.17
N LYS A 90 -5.20 39.13 6.07
CA LYS A 90 -5.83 38.92 4.74
C LYS A 90 -5.20 37.77 3.97
N ILE A 91 -3.92 37.51 4.16
CA ILE A 91 -3.19 36.46 3.42
C ILE A 91 -2.33 35.64 4.37
N ARG A 92 -2.44 34.32 4.27
CA ARG A 92 -1.56 33.38 4.97
C ARG A 92 -1.07 32.35 3.97
N TYR A 93 0.20 32.00 4.08
CA TYR A 93 0.80 30.96 3.25
C TYR A 93 1.68 30.06 4.10
N GLY A 94 1.79 28.82 3.68
CA GLY A 94 2.69 27.81 4.20
C GLY A 94 3.32 27.03 3.07
N ILE A 95 4.60 26.75 3.17
CA ILE A 95 5.34 25.95 2.19
C ILE A 95 6.13 24.92 2.96
N GLY A 96 5.90 23.65 2.67
CA GLY A 96 6.60 22.51 3.24
C GLY A 96 7.37 21.74 2.19
N LEU A 97 8.56 21.28 2.55
CA LEU A 97 9.35 20.34 1.78
C LEU A 97 9.76 19.20 2.69
N SER A 98 9.69 17.99 2.19
CA SER A 98 10.09 16.78 2.90
C SER A 98 10.96 15.89 2.03
N TYR A 99 11.96 15.29 2.66
CA TYR A 99 12.78 14.23 2.10
C TYR A 99 12.89 13.11 3.11
N GLY A 100 12.77 11.88 2.66
CA GLY A 100 12.95 10.71 3.50
C GLY A 100 13.58 9.55 2.74
N GLU A 101 14.45 8.84 3.42
CA GLU A 101 15.04 7.61 2.92
C GLU A 101 14.92 6.52 3.97
N VAL A 102 14.51 5.33 3.51
CA VAL A 102 14.40 4.12 4.32
C VAL A 102 15.28 3.07 3.68
N GLN A 103 16.32 2.66 4.38
CA GLN A 103 17.06 1.44 4.09
C GLN A 103 16.47 0.33 4.97
N GLY A 104 15.77 -0.61 4.33
CA GLY A 104 15.09 -1.70 5.02
C GLY A 104 16.05 -2.70 5.65
N VAL A 105 15.54 -3.51 6.56
CA VAL A 105 16.30 -4.59 7.22
C VAL A 105 16.67 -5.72 6.26
N MET A 106 15.95 -5.87 5.14
CA MET A 106 16.31 -6.79 4.08
C MET A 106 17.17 -6.06 3.05
N LYS A 107 18.29 -6.66 2.64
CA LYS A 107 19.19 -6.12 1.59
C LYS A 107 18.40 -5.92 0.30
N GLY A 108 18.57 -4.77 -0.36
CA GLY A 108 17.80 -4.43 -1.56
C GLY A 108 16.42 -3.83 -1.30
N SER A 109 15.93 -3.79 -0.05
CA SER A 109 14.69 -3.09 0.31
C SER A 109 14.99 -1.64 0.66
N ASP A 110 14.74 -0.72 -0.29
CA ASP A 110 15.03 0.70 -0.14
C ASP A 110 13.83 1.54 -0.61
N ARG A 111 13.56 2.63 0.08
CA ARG A 111 12.50 3.58 -0.29
C ARG A 111 12.98 5.01 -0.12
N GLN A 112 12.80 5.82 -1.15
CA GLN A 112 13.06 7.25 -1.14
C GLN A 112 11.74 8.00 -1.35
N THR A 113 11.49 9.04 -0.57
CA THR A 113 10.30 9.88 -0.66
C THR A 113 10.70 11.35 -0.73
N ILE A 114 10.07 12.09 -1.65
CA ILE A 114 10.19 13.54 -1.75
C ILE A 114 8.77 14.09 -1.74
N GLY A 115 8.50 15.03 -0.85
CA GLY A 115 7.19 15.66 -0.74
C GLY A 115 7.28 17.18 -0.73
N GLY A 116 6.20 17.81 -1.20
CA GLY A 116 6.04 19.25 -1.12
C GLY A 116 4.58 19.60 -0.86
N ASN A 117 4.35 20.63 -0.04
CA ASN A 117 3.02 21.19 0.12
C ASN A 117 3.04 22.71 0.10
N ILE A 118 1.98 23.29 -0.46
CA ILE A 118 1.73 24.73 -0.47
C ILE A 118 0.31 24.93 0.03
N ASP A 119 0.18 25.71 1.09
CA ASP A 119 -1.08 26.12 1.69
C ASP A 119 -1.23 27.64 1.51
N LEU A 120 -2.35 28.08 0.94
CA LEU A 120 -2.65 29.50 0.74
C LEU A 120 -4.06 29.80 1.23
N ILE A 121 -4.20 30.83 2.06
CA ILE A 121 -5.50 31.37 2.49
C ILE A 121 -5.51 32.86 2.18
N TYR A 122 -6.51 33.31 1.44
CA TYR A 122 -6.73 34.72 1.13
C TYR A 122 -8.14 35.15 1.52
N ARG A 123 -8.26 36.23 2.27
CA ARG A 123 -9.53 36.81 2.75
C ARG A 123 -9.74 38.19 2.18
N THR A 124 -10.89 38.42 1.59
CA THR A 124 -11.27 39.75 1.08
C THR A 124 -12.77 39.95 1.16
N GLY A 125 -13.18 41.00 1.85
CA GLY A 125 -14.59 41.27 2.08
C GLY A 125 -15.34 40.11 2.73
N LYS A 126 -16.33 39.60 2.01
CA LYS A 126 -17.12 38.44 2.42
C LYS A 126 -16.61 37.08 1.90
N PHE A 127 -15.42 37.05 1.29
CA PHE A 127 -14.87 35.83 0.69
C PHE A 127 -13.61 35.39 1.41
N GLN A 128 -13.48 34.06 1.54
CA GLN A 128 -12.23 33.40 1.87
C GLN A 128 -11.94 32.37 0.78
N PHE A 129 -10.74 32.45 0.21
CA PHE A 129 -10.19 31.50 -0.73
C PHE A 129 -9.12 30.69 -0.02
N SER A 130 -9.17 29.38 -0.17
CA SER A 130 -8.12 28.50 0.36
C SER A 130 -7.68 27.54 -0.73
N ASN A 131 -6.38 27.38 -0.89
CA ASN A 131 -5.79 26.39 -1.81
C ASN A 131 -4.77 25.57 -1.03
N LYS A 132 -4.85 24.27 -1.19
CA LYS A 132 -3.85 23.33 -0.69
C LYS A 132 -3.38 22.44 -1.81
N LEU A 133 -2.09 22.57 -2.17
CA LEU A 133 -1.40 21.71 -3.12
C LEU A 133 -0.45 20.78 -2.34
N THR A 134 -0.50 19.50 -2.64
CA THR A 134 0.45 18.50 -2.14
C THR A 134 1.05 17.76 -3.33
N LEU A 135 2.36 17.57 -3.31
CA LEU A 135 3.14 16.84 -4.30
C LEU A 135 3.88 15.70 -3.58
N ASP A 136 3.83 14.51 -4.15
CA ASP A 136 4.47 13.32 -3.60
C ASP A 136 5.21 12.57 -4.70
N TYR A 137 6.47 12.29 -4.48
CA TYR A 137 7.26 11.38 -5.29
C TYR A 137 7.85 10.29 -4.40
N GLN A 138 7.73 9.05 -4.84
CA GLN A 138 8.27 7.89 -4.15
C GLN A 138 8.98 6.99 -5.15
N LYS A 139 10.18 6.57 -4.78
CA LYS A 139 10.94 5.53 -5.46
C LYS A 139 11.12 4.36 -4.51
N THR A 140 10.89 3.13 -5.00
CA THR A 140 11.06 1.89 -4.25
C THR A 140 12.00 0.97 -4.97
N ASN A 141 12.71 0.17 -4.20
CA ASN A 141 13.45 -0.97 -4.67
C ASN A 141 13.18 -2.11 -3.69
N ASP A 142 12.68 -3.22 -4.18
CA ASP A 142 12.36 -4.38 -3.35
C ASP A 142 13.31 -5.54 -3.66
N PRO A 143 13.61 -6.42 -2.68
CA PRO A 143 14.49 -7.56 -2.89
C PRO A 143 13.95 -8.50 -3.96
N ALA A 144 14.78 -8.86 -4.90
CA ALA A 144 14.39 -9.80 -5.96
C ALA A 144 14.19 -11.23 -5.47
N VAL A 145 14.85 -11.60 -4.35
CA VAL A 145 14.71 -12.91 -3.71
C VAL A 145 13.94 -12.73 -2.41
N PRO A 146 12.76 -13.34 -2.24
CA PRO A 146 11.96 -13.20 -1.05
C PRO A 146 12.61 -13.87 0.18
N PHE A 147 12.33 -13.35 1.37
CA PHE A 147 12.85 -13.89 2.63
C PHE A 147 12.51 -15.37 2.84
N SER A 148 11.37 -15.82 2.31
CA SER A 148 10.93 -17.22 2.40
C SER A 148 11.86 -18.21 1.76
N GLU A 149 12.59 -17.85 0.71
CA GLU A 149 13.57 -18.75 0.08
C GLU A 149 14.75 -19.04 1.00
N TYR A 150 15.21 -18.03 1.74
CA TYR A 150 16.24 -18.23 2.76
C TYR A 150 15.73 -19.07 3.93
N ALA A 151 14.46 -18.89 4.32
CA ALA A 151 13.86 -19.67 5.40
C ALA A 151 13.67 -21.16 5.06
N GLN A 152 13.58 -21.50 3.77
CA GLN A 152 13.46 -22.88 3.27
C GLN A 152 14.80 -23.59 3.10
N ALA A 153 15.91 -22.85 3.06
CA ALA A 153 17.24 -23.42 2.88
C ALA A 153 17.68 -24.19 4.14
N ASN A 154 18.08 -25.44 3.96
CA ASN A 154 18.47 -26.29 5.07
C ASN A 154 19.83 -25.88 5.67
N PRO A 155 20.00 -25.94 6.99
CA PRO A 155 21.19 -25.44 7.67
C PRO A 155 22.48 -26.22 7.38
N TYR A 156 22.38 -27.45 6.89
CA TYR A 156 23.55 -28.27 6.51
C TYR A 156 24.12 -27.92 5.12
N PHE A 157 23.55 -26.96 4.40
CA PHE A 157 24.12 -26.47 3.14
C PHE A 157 25.13 -25.34 3.39
N LYS A 158 26.22 -25.36 2.61
CA LYS A 158 27.24 -24.30 2.61
C LYS A 158 26.74 -23.09 1.82
N LYS A 159 27.09 -21.89 2.28
CA LYS A 159 26.89 -20.63 1.53
C LYS A 159 27.81 -20.52 0.32
N TYR A 160 29.02 -20.96 0.49
CA TYR A 160 30.09 -20.91 -0.51
C TYR A 160 30.70 -22.29 -0.69
N ASN A 161 31.12 -22.61 -1.90
CA ASN A 161 31.89 -23.82 -2.18
C ASN A 161 33.30 -23.72 -1.59
N ASP A 162 34.12 -24.77 -1.80
CA ASP A 162 35.47 -24.85 -1.25
C ASP A 162 36.43 -23.84 -1.93
N GLU A 163 36.04 -23.23 -3.06
CA GLU A 163 36.75 -22.16 -3.76
C GLU A 163 36.29 -20.76 -3.38
N GLY A 164 35.32 -20.66 -2.44
CA GLY A 164 34.74 -19.39 -1.98
C GLY A 164 33.72 -18.75 -2.92
N ARG A 165 33.20 -19.50 -3.89
CA ARG A 165 32.19 -19.04 -4.85
C ARG A 165 30.80 -19.47 -4.43
N ILE A 166 29.80 -18.74 -4.88
CA ILE A 166 28.38 -19.07 -4.72
C ILE A 166 28.01 -20.03 -5.85
N ASP A 167 27.63 -21.26 -5.49
CA ASP A 167 27.11 -22.23 -6.45
C ASP A 167 25.67 -21.94 -6.79
N ARG A 168 25.24 -22.31 -7.99
CA ARG A 168 23.86 -22.11 -8.48
C ARG A 168 22.84 -22.88 -7.64
N TYR A 169 23.21 -24.09 -7.21
CA TYR A 169 22.38 -24.99 -6.42
C TYR A 169 23.05 -25.31 -5.10
N LEU A 170 22.25 -25.45 -4.06
CA LEU A 170 22.65 -26.02 -2.77
C LEU A 170 22.77 -27.55 -2.84
N TYR A 171 21.96 -28.14 -3.70
CA TYR A 171 21.99 -29.56 -4.05
C TYR A 171 21.55 -29.71 -5.50
N TYR A 172 22.23 -30.60 -6.22
CA TYR A 172 21.91 -30.97 -7.59
C TYR A 172 22.21 -32.44 -7.83
N TYR A 173 21.21 -33.17 -8.27
CA TYR A 173 21.34 -34.57 -8.66
C TYR A 173 20.50 -34.81 -9.91
N GLN A 174 21.07 -35.49 -10.90
CA GLN A 174 20.36 -35.97 -12.08
C GLN A 174 20.41 -37.48 -12.12
N ASP A 175 19.23 -38.10 -12.10
CA ASP A 175 19.15 -39.55 -12.22
C ASP A 175 19.62 -39.99 -13.61
N PRO A 176 20.66 -40.86 -13.71
CA PRO A 176 21.23 -41.25 -15.01
C PRO A 176 20.29 -42.17 -15.82
N GLU A 177 19.34 -42.85 -15.18
CA GLU A 177 18.42 -43.78 -15.85
C GLU A 177 17.06 -43.11 -16.17
N LEU A 178 16.52 -42.37 -15.23
CA LEU A 178 15.21 -41.71 -15.34
C LEU A 178 15.30 -40.31 -15.94
N LEU A 179 16.51 -39.72 -15.99
CA LEU A 179 16.78 -38.33 -16.40
C LEU A 179 15.98 -37.28 -15.56
N GLU A 180 15.47 -37.71 -14.40
CA GLU A 180 14.84 -36.82 -13.46
C GLU A 180 15.90 -35.98 -12.72
N THR A 181 15.62 -34.72 -12.52
CA THR A 181 16.51 -33.78 -11.83
C THR A 181 15.92 -33.40 -10.45
N GLU A 182 16.71 -33.59 -9.42
CA GLU A 182 16.46 -33.07 -8.08
C GLU A 182 17.42 -31.90 -7.83
N ALA A 183 16.90 -30.68 -7.79
CA ALA A 183 17.70 -29.49 -7.61
C ALA A 183 17.12 -28.61 -6.49
N ILE A 184 18.01 -28.11 -5.62
CA ILE A 184 17.64 -27.12 -4.59
C ILE A 184 18.40 -25.84 -4.91
N SER A 185 17.67 -24.82 -5.32
CA SER A 185 18.22 -23.51 -5.69
C SER A 185 18.95 -22.85 -4.53
N ASN A 186 20.02 -22.15 -4.85
CA ASN A 186 20.73 -21.34 -3.88
C ASN A 186 20.18 -19.91 -3.88
N PRO A 187 19.53 -19.43 -2.80
CA PRO A 187 18.99 -18.10 -2.76
C PRO A 187 20.05 -17.00 -2.91
N LEU A 188 21.30 -17.27 -2.51
CA LEU A 188 22.40 -16.33 -2.70
C LEU A 188 22.80 -16.21 -4.17
N TRP A 189 22.70 -17.29 -4.97
CA TRP A 189 22.92 -17.21 -6.42
C TRP A 189 21.91 -16.27 -7.07
N ASN A 190 20.62 -16.50 -6.84
CA ASN A 190 19.57 -15.67 -7.38
C ASN A 190 19.68 -14.20 -6.90
N ALA A 191 20.10 -13.98 -5.65
CA ALA A 191 20.32 -12.64 -5.12
C ALA A 191 21.54 -11.91 -5.70
N HIS A 192 22.51 -12.65 -6.26
CA HIS A 192 23.73 -12.07 -6.86
C HIS A 192 23.52 -11.62 -8.31
N LEU A 193 22.50 -12.13 -8.97
CA LEU A 193 22.16 -11.79 -10.35
C LEU A 193 21.64 -10.34 -10.46
N ASN A 194 21.66 -9.80 -11.68
CA ASN A 194 21.14 -8.45 -11.96
C ASN A 194 19.59 -8.40 -11.97
N ASN A 195 18.98 -9.03 -10.98
CA ASN A 195 17.55 -8.97 -10.73
C ASN A 195 17.18 -7.64 -10.10
N TYR A 196 15.98 -7.15 -10.36
CA TYR A 196 15.43 -5.99 -9.65
C TYR A 196 13.90 -5.98 -9.63
N ASP A 197 13.35 -5.37 -8.61
CA ASP A 197 11.95 -4.97 -8.51
C ASP A 197 11.93 -3.49 -8.09
N LYS A 198 11.59 -2.61 -9.04
CA LYS A 198 11.65 -1.15 -8.87
C LYS A 198 10.30 -0.54 -9.10
N GLY A 199 9.95 0.43 -8.27
CA GLY A 199 8.74 1.22 -8.42
C GLY A 199 9.01 2.71 -8.34
N ASP A 200 8.33 3.46 -9.19
CA ASP A 200 8.28 4.92 -9.15
C ASP A 200 6.83 5.35 -9.06
N GLN A 201 6.52 6.25 -8.12
CA GLN A 201 5.21 6.82 -7.98
C GLN A 201 5.30 8.33 -7.87
N PHE A 202 4.54 9.03 -8.70
CA PHE A 202 4.32 10.47 -8.60
C PHE A 202 2.85 10.75 -8.38
N GLY A 203 2.55 11.62 -7.44
CA GLY A 203 1.20 12.07 -7.14
C GLY A 203 1.12 13.56 -6.90
N PHE A 204 -0.01 14.17 -7.23
CA PHE A 204 -0.38 15.48 -6.72
C PHE A 204 -1.85 15.54 -6.32
N THR A 205 -2.11 16.33 -5.30
CA THR A 205 -3.47 16.66 -4.86
C THR A 205 -3.60 18.16 -4.72
N ASN A 206 -4.60 18.74 -5.38
CA ASN A 206 -4.94 20.14 -5.20
C ASN A 206 -6.39 20.25 -4.72
N ASN A 207 -6.58 20.99 -3.63
CA ASN A 207 -7.90 21.32 -3.07
C ASN A 207 -8.07 22.83 -3.07
N PHE A 208 -9.06 23.31 -3.80
CA PHE A 208 -9.47 24.70 -3.84
C PHE A 208 -10.81 24.87 -3.16
N ILE A 209 -10.91 25.81 -2.21
CA ILE A 209 -12.11 26.09 -1.42
C ILE A 209 -12.41 27.58 -1.51
N ILE A 210 -13.67 27.91 -1.77
CA ILE A 210 -14.22 29.25 -1.68
C ILE A 210 -15.29 29.24 -0.59
N GLU A 211 -15.18 30.12 0.37
CA GLU A 211 -16.23 30.39 1.35
C GLU A 211 -16.77 31.81 1.15
N TRP A 212 -18.07 31.91 0.97
CA TRP A 212 -18.78 33.16 0.82
C TRP A 212 -19.72 33.40 2.02
N PHE A 213 -19.40 34.36 2.83
CA PHE A 213 -20.20 34.80 3.96
C PHE A 213 -21.27 35.79 3.44
N VAL A 214 -22.34 35.26 2.85
CA VAL A 214 -23.44 36.04 2.22
C VAL A 214 -24.06 37.00 3.22
N ALA A 215 -24.41 36.49 4.40
CA ALA A 215 -24.97 37.22 5.54
C ALA A 215 -24.40 36.59 6.84
N LYS A 216 -24.76 37.24 7.99
CA LYS A 216 -24.36 36.69 9.31
C LYS A 216 -24.83 35.26 9.53
N ASP A 217 -25.96 34.92 8.97
CA ASP A 217 -26.66 33.65 9.19
C ASP A 217 -26.55 32.70 7.99
N LEU A 218 -25.89 33.11 6.85
CA LEU A 218 -25.81 32.35 5.63
C LEU A 218 -24.38 32.29 5.11
N ARG A 219 -23.85 31.08 5.00
CA ARG A 219 -22.55 30.79 4.40
C ARG A 219 -22.73 29.81 3.25
N VAL A 220 -22.08 30.09 2.13
CA VAL A 220 -21.94 29.18 0.99
C VAL A 220 -20.49 28.77 0.87
N ARG A 221 -20.23 27.48 0.74
CA ARG A 221 -18.88 26.92 0.57
C ARG A 221 -18.85 26.06 -0.67
N GLY A 222 -17.92 26.35 -1.55
CA GLY A 222 -17.57 25.50 -2.69
C GLY A 222 -16.19 24.88 -2.48
N LYS A 223 -16.06 23.59 -2.72
CA LYS A 223 -14.78 22.86 -2.77
C LYS A 223 -14.64 22.21 -4.13
N PHE A 224 -13.47 22.32 -4.72
CA PHE A 224 -13.05 21.52 -5.88
C PHE A 224 -11.69 20.89 -5.61
N GLY A 225 -11.61 19.58 -5.78
CA GLY A 225 -10.40 18.80 -5.59
C GLY A 225 -10.03 18.01 -6.84
N ILE A 226 -8.73 17.94 -7.11
CA ILE A 226 -8.16 17.04 -8.10
C ILE A 226 -7.01 16.28 -7.44
N THR A 227 -7.02 14.95 -7.59
CA THR A 227 -5.91 14.08 -7.23
C THR A 227 -5.48 13.31 -8.47
N HIS A 228 -4.21 13.36 -8.79
CA HIS A 228 -3.62 12.55 -9.86
C HIS A 228 -2.43 11.77 -9.31
N ALA A 229 -2.36 10.49 -9.65
CA ALA A 229 -1.23 9.63 -9.33
C ALA A 229 -0.86 8.77 -10.53
N THR A 230 0.42 8.66 -10.79
CA THR A 230 1.00 7.73 -11.76
C THR A 230 2.01 6.85 -11.02
N GLY A 231 1.87 5.55 -11.16
CA GLY A 231 2.83 4.57 -10.64
C GLY A 231 3.34 3.69 -11.76
N THR A 232 4.64 3.44 -11.76
CA THR A 232 5.32 2.52 -12.68
C THR A 232 6.04 1.47 -11.85
N THR A 233 5.98 0.23 -12.27
CA THR A 233 6.73 -0.88 -11.66
C THR A 233 7.46 -1.63 -12.76
N ASP A 234 8.73 -1.87 -12.54
CA ASP A 234 9.62 -2.61 -13.42
C ASP A 234 10.28 -3.73 -12.63
N THR A 235 9.94 -4.97 -12.97
CA THR A 235 10.53 -6.17 -12.36
C THR A 235 11.33 -6.90 -13.41
N ARG A 236 12.53 -7.34 -13.05
CA ARG A 236 13.40 -8.14 -13.91
C ARG A 236 13.93 -9.35 -13.17
N LEU A 237 13.84 -10.49 -13.81
CA LEU A 237 14.58 -11.70 -13.47
C LEU A 237 15.59 -12.02 -14.57
N SER A 238 16.82 -12.27 -14.18
CA SER A 238 17.92 -12.65 -15.05
C SER A 238 17.65 -13.96 -15.79
N PRO A 239 18.13 -14.16 -17.02
CA PRO A 239 18.06 -15.47 -17.68
C PRO A 239 18.82 -16.57 -16.93
N LEU A 240 19.75 -16.21 -16.03
CA LEU A 240 20.48 -17.14 -15.18
C LEU A 240 19.74 -17.51 -13.89
N HIS A 241 18.53 -16.96 -13.65
CA HIS A 241 17.72 -17.31 -12.49
C HIS A 241 17.30 -18.78 -12.55
N THR A 242 17.31 -19.46 -11.41
CA THR A 242 17.02 -20.90 -11.34
C THR A 242 15.59 -21.27 -11.75
N ASP A 243 14.65 -20.34 -11.72
CA ASP A 243 13.27 -20.55 -12.20
C ASP A 243 13.18 -20.82 -13.71
N PHE A 244 14.26 -20.58 -14.47
CA PHE A 244 14.29 -20.75 -15.92
C PHE A 244 15.10 -21.98 -16.38
N ASP A 245 15.47 -22.87 -15.45
CA ASP A 245 16.36 -24.00 -15.79
C ASP A 245 15.75 -24.97 -16.80
N ASP A 246 14.45 -25.19 -16.70
CA ASP A 246 13.71 -26.10 -17.57
C ASP A 246 13.17 -25.42 -18.85
N LEU A 247 13.50 -24.13 -19.07
CA LEU A 247 13.06 -23.39 -20.24
C LEU A 247 14.13 -23.36 -21.36
N GLU A 248 13.64 -23.18 -22.57
CA GLU A 248 14.50 -22.94 -23.72
C GLU A 248 15.22 -21.58 -23.61
N GLU A 249 16.42 -21.45 -24.18
CA GLU A 249 17.23 -20.21 -24.11
C GLU A 249 16.45 -18.98 -24.61
N THR A 250 15.54 -19.16 -25.56
CA THR A 250 14.69 -18.10 -26.12
C THR A 250 13.57 -17.64 -25.20
N GLU A 251 13.37 -18.32 -24.08
CA GLU A 251 12.33 -18.05 -23.10
C GLU A 251 12.87 -17.60 -21.74
N LYS A 252 14.20 -17.78 -21.52
CA LYS A 252 14.85 -17.44 -20.24
C LYS A 252 14.89 -15.94 -19.97
N GLY A 253 14.80 -15.61 -18.69
CA GLY A 253 14.72 -14.23 -18.23
C GLY A 253 13.34 -13.63 -18.42
N LEU A 254 12.95 -12.77 -17.50
CA LEU A 254 11.64 -12.14 -17.54
C LEU A 254 11.75 -10.66 -17.16
N TYR A 255 11.19 -9.80 -17.98
CA TYR A 255 10.94 -8.40 -17.65
C TYR A 255 9.45 -8.15 -17.61
N THR A 256 8.98 -7.52 -16.55
CA THR A 256 7.59 -7.11 -16.39
C THR A 256 7.52 -5.61 -16.19
N HIS A 257 6.77 -4.93 -17.05
CA HIS A 257 6.46 -3.50 -16.93
C HIS A 257 4.99 -3.29 -16.64
N SER A 258 4.69 -2.42 -15.68
CA SER A 258 3.33 -2.01 -15.38
C SER A 258 3.27 -0.51 -15.09
N THR A 259 2.30 0.17 -15.70
CA THR A 259 1.99 1.57 -15.40
C THR A 259 0.52 1.69 -15.01
N THR A 260 0.26 2.34 -13.88
CA THR A 260 -1.09 2.68 -13.44
C THR A 260 -1.22 4.20 -13.33
N LYS A 261 -2.28 4.76 -13.90
CA LYS A 261 -2.65 6.18 -13.75
C LYS A 261 -4.03 6.26 -13.12
N ARG A 262 -4.17 7.11 -12.12
CA ARG A 262 -5.45 7.37 -11.47
C ARG A 262 -5.67 8.87 -11.37
N THR A 263 -6.82 9.34 -11.84
CA THR A 263 -7.24 10.73 -11.66
C THR A 263 -8.60 10.74 -10.97
N ASN A 264 -8.71 11.51 -9.91
CA ASN A 264 -9.94 11.72 -9.16
C ASN A 264 -10.28 13.21 -9.18
N TYR A 265 -11.51 13.51 -9.54
CA TYR A 265 -12.11 14.84 -9.42
C TYR A 265 -13.20 14.78 -8.36
N GLU A 266 -13.21 15.74 -7.45
CA GLU A 266 -14.27 15.88 -6.46
C GLU A 266 -14.74 17.31 -6.38
N GLY A 267 -16.03 17.50 -6.18
CA GLY A 267 -16.62 18.81 -5.93
C GLY A 267 -17.67 18.71 -4.84
N ASP A 268 -17.76 19.76 -4.06
CA ASP A 268 -18.76 19.94 -3.00
C ASP A 268 -19.23 21.39 -2.99
N LEU A 269 -20.53 21.59 -3.03
CA LEU A 269 -21.17 22.89 -2.85
C LEU A 269 -22.16 22.80 -1.71
N THR A 270 -21.96 23.58 -0.67
CA THR A 270 -22.75 23.54 0.56
C THR A 270 -23.23 24.94 0.93
N ALA A 271 -24.53 25.10 1.17
CA ALA A 271 -25.11 26.28 1.75
C ALA A 271 -25.56 25.97 3.19
N THR A 272 -25.10 26.75 4.15
CA THR A 272 -25.42 26.57 5.57
C THR A 272 -26.11 27.82 6.05
N TYR A 273 -27.30 27.66 6.61
CA TYR A 273 -28.10 28.73 7.24
C TYR A 273 -28.30 28.37 8.70
N GLY A 274 -28.10 29.35 9.59
CA GLY A 274 -28.35 29.17 11.01
C GLY A 274 -28.77 30.49 11.66
N ARG A 275 -29.96 30.52 12.27
CA ARG A 275 -30.49 31.73 12.90
C ARG A 275 -31.34 31.45 14.13
N VAL A 276 -31.23 32.32 15.12
CA VAL A 276 -32.12 32.36 16.28
C VAL A 276 -33.06 33.54 16.11
N LEU A 277 -34.38 33.28 16.11
CA LEU A 277 -35.43 34.24 15.97
C LEU A 277 -36.18 34.37 17.32
N ALA A 278 -36.47 35.58 17.73
CA ALA A 278 -37.20 35.87 18.97
C ALA A 278 -36.66 35.09 20.18
N GLU A 279 -35.33 34.87 20.24
CA GLU A 279 -34.62 34.18 21.32
C GLU A 279 -35.04 32.71 21.58
N LYS A 280 -36.09 32.24 20.92
CA LYS A 280 -36.72 30.92 21.18
C LYS A 280 -36.70 29.96 19.99
N HIS A 281 -36.68 30.51 18.78
CA HIS A 281 -36.76 29.71 17.58
C HIS A 281 -35.37 29.59 16.96
N MET A 282 -34.70 28.45 17.15
CA MET A 282 -33.44 28.15 16.51
C MET A 282 -33.68 27.33 15.23
N LEU A 283 -33.26 27.89 14.12
CA LEU A 283 -33.34 27.27 12.81
C LEU A 283 -31.91 27.00 12.31
N ASN A 284 -31.66 25.80 11.83
CA ASN A 284 -30.46 25.47 11.05
C ASN A 284 -30.86 24.65 9.83
N ALA A 285 -30.22 24.93 8.72
CA ALA A 285 -30.44 24.22 7.49
C ALA A 285 -29.12 24.11 6.73
N VAL A 286 -28.91 22.95 6.10
CA VAL A 286 -27.77 22.69 5.23
C VAL A 286 -28.31 22.07 3.96
N ALA A 287 -28.03 22.70 2.82
CA ALA A 287 -28.25 22.10 1.50
C ALA A 287 -26.92 21.91 0.81
N GLY A 288 -26.72 20.77 0.19
CA GLY A 288 -25.46 20.49 -0.47
C GLY A 288 -25.59 19.59 -1.67
N PHE A 289 -24.61 19.73 -2.55
CA PHE A 289 -24.39 18.90 -3.73
C PHE A 289 -22.94 18.49 -3.76
N ASN A 290 -22.66 17.21 -3.95
CA ASN A 290 -21.32 16.75 -4.19
C ASN A 290 -21.24 15.83 -5.42
N PHE A 291 -20.08 15.80 -6.02
CA PHE A 291 -19.77 14.85 -7.09
C PHE A 291 -18.35 14.29 -6.91
N ASN A 292 -18.16 13.08 -7.39
CA ASN A 292 -16.87 12.43 -7.49
C ASN A 292 -16.78 11.70 -8.83
N ALA A 293 -15.63 11.81 -9.49
CA ALA A 293 -15.34 11.10 -10.72
C ALA A 293 -13.92 10.56 -10.68
N THR A 294 -13.78 9.25 -10.74
CA THR A 294 -12.48 8.57 -10.78
C THR A 294 -12.28 7.90 -12.11
N LYS A 295 -11.15 8.17 -12.75
CA LYS A 295 -10.66 7.42 -13.91
C LYS A 295 -9.36 6.72 -13.52
N ARG A 296 -9.28 5.41 -13.80
CA ARG A 296 -8.08 4.61 -13.65
C ARG A 296 -7.76 3.91 -14.97
N THR A 297 -6.50 4.00 -15.39
CA THR A 297 -5.97 3.22 -16.49
C THR A 297 -4.77 2.42 -15.99
N ALA A 298 -4.67 1.18 -16.40
CA ALA A 298 -3.52 0.35 -16.15
C ALA A 298 -3.11 -0.32 -17.46
N ASN A 299 -1.83 -0.31 -17.74
CA ASN A 299 -1.24 -0.97 -18.89
C ASN A 299 0.08 -1.63 -18.48
N GLY A 300 0.43 -2.69 -19.17
CA GLY A 300 1.66 -3.39 -18.90
C GLY A 300 1.96 -4.45 -19.96
N TYR A 301 3.15 -5.00 -19.87
CA TYR A 301 3.59 -6.11 -20.71
C TYR A 301 4.67 -6.91 -19.98
N LYS A 302 4.88 -8.12 -20.48
CA LYS A 302 5.99 -8.99 -20.11
C LYS A 302 6.85 -9.24 -21.35
N ALA A 303 8.14 -9.32 -21.17
CA ALA A 303 9.09 -9.67 -22.21
C ALA A 303 10.05 -10.75 -21.68
N ASN A 304 10.40 -11.73 -22.48
CA ASN A 304 11.31 -12.81 -22.11
C ASN A 304 12.34 -13.09 -23.23
N GLY A 305 13.21 -14.08 -22.99
CA GLY A 305 14.24 -14.46 -23.93
C GLY A 305 15.40 -13.48 -23.94
N PHE A 306 15.97 -13.21 -22.76
CA PHE A 306 17.20 -12.44 -22.62
C PHE A 306 18.40 -13.39 -22.73
N THR A 307 19.42 -12.96 -23.45
CA THR A 307 20.63 -13.79 -23.72
C THR A 307 21.70 -13.63 -22.65
N ASP A 308 21.68 -12.59 -21.86
CA ASP A 308 22.74 -12.28 -20.89
C ASP A 308 22.18 -11.56 -19.66
N ASP A 309 22.81 -11.83 -18.51
CA ASP A 309 22.45 -11.18 -17.24
C ASP A 309 22.67 -9.65 -17.25
N GLN A 310 23.62 -9.15 -18.04
CA GLN A 310 23.94 -7.72 -18.09
C GLN A 310 23.04 -6.91 -19.02
N PHE A 311 22.46 -7.55 -20.04
CA PHE A 311 21.62 -6.89 -21.04
C PHE A 311 20.14 -6.95 -20.65
N GLY A 312 19.74 -6.15 -19.65
CA GLY A 312 18.41 -6.18 -19.05
C GLY A 312 17.40 -5.19 -19.59
N ALA A 313 17.74 -4.38 -20.61
CA ALA A 313 16.75 -3.50 -21.21
C ALA A 313 15.71 -4.30 -22.03
N PRO A 314 14.43 -3.93 -22.03
CA PRO A 314 13.38 -4.68 -22.76
C PRO A 314 13.65 -4.88 -24.25
N SER A 315 14.46 -4.00 -24.85
CA SER A 315 14.86 -4.11 -26.27
C SER A 315 15.79 -5.28 -26.58
N PHE A 316 16.37 -5.93 -25.55
CA PHE A 316 17.20 -7.13 -25.70
C PHE A 316 16.39 -8.42 -25.54
N ALA A 317 15.11 -8.33 -25.21
CA ALA A 317 14.25 -9.49 -25.13
C ALA A 317 13.94 -10.06 -26.51
N ASN A 318 13.75 -11.36 -26.60
CA ASN A 318 13.31 -12.05 -27.82
C ASN A 318 11.87 -11.63 -28.20
N GLY A 319 11.00 -11.44 -27.20
CA GLY A 319 9.61 -11.02 -27.44
C GLY A 319 8.74 -11.11 -26.21
N TYR A 320 7.43 -11.26 -26.44
CA TYR A 320 6.50 -11.61 -25.38
C TYR A 320 6.58 -13.11 -25.07
N PRO A 321 6.32 -13.54 -23.83
CA PRO A 321 6.09 -14.95 -23.52
C PRO A 321 5.04 -15.57 -24.44
N GLU A 322 5.06 -16.87 -24.64
CA GLU A 322 4.11 -17.58 -25.49
C GLU A 322 2.66 -17.21 -25.13
N GLY A 323 1.86 -16.85 -26.13
CA GLY A 323 0.50 -16.35 -25.93
C GLY A 323 0.39 -14.98 -25.21
N GLY A 324 1.52 -14.37 -24.90
CA GLY A 324 1.60 -13.08 -24.21
C GLY A 324 1.28 -11.91 -25.14
N LYS A 325 0.79 -10.83 -24.54
CA LYS A 325 0.55 -9.54 -25.20
C LYS A 325 0.57 -8.41 -24.17
N SER A 326 0.63 -7.19 -24.66
CA SER A 326 0.40 -6.02 -23.80
C SER A 326 -1.01 -6.04 -23.21
N THR A 327 -1.13 -5.62 -21.97
CA THR A 327 -2.41 -5.53 -21.26
C THR A 327 -2.83 -4.06 -21.15
N TYR A 328 -4.12 -3.82 -21.25
CA TYR A 328 -4.72 -2.52 -21.00
C TYR A 328 -6.05 -2.69 -20.30
N SER A 329 -6.27 -1.88 -19.28
CA SER A 329 -7.57 -1.79 -18.64
C SER A 329 -7.90 -0.33 -18.33
N GLU A 330 -9.16 0.04 -18.51
CA GLU A 330 -9.67 1.34 -18.14
C GLU A 330 -10.95 1.15 -17.31
N SER A 331 -11.03 1.86 -16.21
CA SER A 331 -12.25 1.94 -15.42
C SER A 331 -12.58 3.39 -15.11
N GLN A 332 -13.87 3.72 -15.16
CA GLN A 332 -14.36 5.03 -14.80
C GLN A 332 -15.60 4.89 -13.91
N THR A 333 -15.57 5.58 -12.78
CA THR A 333 -16.70 5.65 -11.86
C THR A 333 -17.08 7.11 -11.65
N ARG A 334 -18.37 7.39 -11.54
CA ARG A 334 -18.91 8.72 -11.27
C ARG A 334 -20.00 8.59 -10.23
N ALA A 335 -20.03 9.49 -9.28
CA ALA A 335 -21.07 9.59 -8.28
C ALA A 335 -21.48 11.05 -8.12
N ALA A 336 -22.73 11.29 -7.82
CA ALA A 336 -23.26 12.60 -7.47
C ALA A 336 -24.33 12.45 -6.40
N SER A 337 -24.35 13.37 -5.45
CA SER A 337 -25.31 13.33 -4.35
C SER A 337 -25.83 14.73 -4.08
N PHE A 338 -27.12 14.80 -3.80
CA PHE A 338 -27.79 15.98 -3.26
C PHE A 338 -28.27 15.67 -1.84
N TYR A 339 -28.10 16.58 -0.92
CA TYR A 339 -28.58 16.43 0.45
C TYR A 339 -29.17 17.71 1.03
N LEU A 340 -30.16 17.53 1.89
CA LEU A 340 -30.84 18.60 2.61
C LEU A 340 -30.99 18.14 4.06
N ASN A 341 -30.47 18.93 4.99
CA ASN A 341 -30.63 18.69 6.42
C ASN A 341 -31.23 19.93 7.02
N GLY A 342 -32.23 19.77 7.87
CA GLY A 342 -32.92 20.85 8.59
C GLY A 342 -33.10 20.50 10.06
N GLY A 343 -32.86 21.46 10.91
CA GLY A 343 -33.11 21.35 12.35
C GLY A 343 -33.86 22.57 12.86
N TYR A 344 -34.87 22.33 13.64
CA TYR A 344 -35.63 23.36 14.33
C TYR A 344 -35.70 23.06 15.82
N SER A 345 -35.48 24.07 16.63
CA SER A 345 -35.65 23.99 18.09
C SER A 345 -36.49 25.17 18.59
N TYR A 346 -37.54 24.87 19.33
CA TYR A 346 -38.34 25.86 20.02
C TYR A 346 -38.00 25.88 21.51
N ASP A 347 -37.46 27.01 21.98
CA ASP A 347 -37.13 27.29 23.38
C ASP A 347 -36.24 26.17 24.01
N ASN A 348 -35.44 25.52 23.19
CA ASN A 348 -34.65 24.34 23.56
C ASN A 348 -35.49 23.19 24.20
N ARG A 349 -36.80 23.19 23.96
CA ARG A 349 -37.76 22.20 24.47
C ARG A 349 -38.19 21.20 23.41
N TYR A 350 -38.66 21.69 22.27
CA TYR A 350 -39.14 20.87 21.16
C TYR A 350 -38.15 20.93 20.03
N LEU A 351 -37.76 19.77 19.57
CA LEU A 351 -36.76 19.58 18.51
C LEU A 351 -37.41 18.86 17.34
N LEU A 352 -37.08 19.29 16.13
CA LEU A 352 -37.46 18.66 14.88
C LEU A 352 -36.23 18.60 14.00
N ASP A 353 -35.90 17.41 13.54
CA ASP A 353 -34.79 17.16 12.60
C ASP A 353 -35.35 16.52 11.33
N PHE A 354 -34.88 16.99 10.18
CA PHE A 354 -35.19 16.43 8.86
C PHE A 354 -33.93 16.23 8.09
N ASN A 355 -33.78 15.05 7.48
CA ASN A 355 -32.69 14.74 6.60
C ASN A 355 -33.25 14.11 5.32
N TYR A 356 -32.71 14.54 4.20
CA TYR A 356 -32.97 13.96 2.88
C TYR A 356 -31.67 13.86 2.12
N ARG A 357 -31.47 12.72 1.44
CA ARG A 357 -30.30 12.48 0.59
C ARG A 357 -30.70 11.67 -0.63
N SER A 358 -30.20 12.10 -1.78
CA SER A 358 -30.34 11.42 -3.06
C SER A 358 -28.94 11.10 -3.59
N ASP A 359 -28.57 9.84 -3.64
CA ASP A 359 -27.26 9.37 -4.08
C ASP A 359 -27.37 8.68 -5.43
N GLY A 360 -26.60 9.15 -6.40
CA GLY A 360 -26.48 8.56 -7.72
C GLY A 360 -25.06 8.07 -7.99
N ALA A 361 -24.92 6.90 -8.61
CA ALA A 361 -23.63 6.38 -9.01
C ALA A 361 -23.71 5.65 -10.36
N SER A 362 -22.65 5.76 -11.15
CA SER A 362 -22.55 5.08 -12.44
C SER A 362 -22.49 3.55 -12.32
N MET A 363 -22.22 3.03 -11.11
CA MET A 363 -22.18 1.60 -10.80
C MET A 363 -23.59 1.03 -10.55
N PHE A 364 -24.60 1.87 -10.35
CA PHE A 364 -25.99 1.42 -10.20
C PHE A 364 -26.60 1.09 -11.55
N GLY A 365 -27.53 0.13 -11.55
CA GLY A 365 -28.23 -0.29 -12.78
C GLY A 365 -28.98 0.89 -13.44
N THR A 366 -29.18 0.80 -14.76
CA THR A 366 -29.72 1.89 -15.60
C THR A 366 -31.08 2.42 -15.16
N ASN A 367 -31.90 1.59 -14.53
CA ASN A 367 -33.27 1.94 -14.14
C ASN A 367 -33.36 2.62 -12.76
N ASN A 368 -32.33 2.52 -11.91
CA ASN A 368 -32.34 3.08 -10.55
C ASN A 368 -30.99 3.74 -10.23
N ARG A 369 -30.58 4.74 -11.03
CA ARG A 369 -29.30 5.44 -10.84
C ARG A 369 -29.23 6.29 -9.60
N PHE A 370 -30.38 6.75 -9.09
CA PHE A 370 -30.48 7.55 -7.88
C PHE A 370 -31.26 6.81 -6.81
N ARG A 371 -30.73 6.80 -5.60
CA ARG A 371 -31.36 6.23 -4.41
C ARG A 371 -31.64 7.34 -3.40
N ASN A 372 -32.88 7.44 -3.01
CA ASN A 372 -33.32 8.45 -2.04
C ASN A 372 -33.41 7.83 -0.65
N THR A 373 -32.92 8.55 0.32
CA THR A 373 -33.05 8.23 1.75
C THR A 373 -33.54 9.49 2.48
N TRP A 374 -34.38 9.31 3.44
CA TRP A 374 -34.84 10.39 4.28
C TRP A 374 -35.05 9.93 5.72
N SER A 375 -35.00 10.84 6.65
CA SER A 375 -35.37 10.59 8.03
C SER A 375 -35.98 11.85 8.63
N VAL A 376 -36.90 11.65 9.56
CA VAL A 376 -37.50 12.70 10.39
C VAL A 376 -37.35 12.29 11.85
N GLY A 377 -36.87 13.22 12.68
CA GLY A 377 -36.69 13.02 14.10
C GLY A 377 -37.43 14.12 14.87
N VAL A 378 -38.09 13.75 15.95
CA VAL A 378 -38.66 14.67 16.92
C VAL A 378 -38.06 14.46 18.30
N GLY A 379 -37.85 15.51 19.02
CA GLY A 379 -37.30 15.46 20.35
C GLY A 379 -38.01 16.40 21.32
N TRP A 380 -38.16 15.95 22.55
CA TRP A 380 -38.70 16.75 23.61
C TRP A 380 -37.77 16.74 24.82
N ASN A 381 -37.23 17.90 25.14
CA ASN A 381 -36.40 18.11 26.32
C ASN A 381 -37.31 18.44 27.51
N ILE A 382 -37.86 17.42 28.17
CA ILE A 382 -38.84 17.51 29.23
C ILE A 382 -38.27 18.27 30.44
N GLN A 383 -36.98 18.14 30.69
CA GLN A 383 -36.31 18.87 31.78
C GLN A 383 -36.37 20.41 31.61
N ASN A 384 -36.60 20.91 30.40
CA ASN A 384 -36.70 22.34 30.14
C ASN A 384 -38.12 22.87 30.26
N GLU A 385 -39.11 22.00 30.57
CA GLU A 385 -40.49 22.43 30.84
C GLU A 385 -40.60 23.14 32.16
N ARG A 386 -41.54 24.10 32.25
CA ARG A 386 -41.73 24.94 33.43
C ARG A 386 -41.93 24.14 34.73
N PHE A 387 -42.55 22.95 34.64
CA PHE A 387 -42.83 22.08 35.78
C PHE A 387 -41.65 21.23 36.25
N LEU A 388 -40.57 21.12 35.45
CA LEU A 388 -39.34 20.35 35.78
C LEU A 388 -38.07 21.19 35.81
N ARG A 389 -38.12 22.42 35.33
CA ARG A 389 -36.96 23.29 35.15
C ARG A 389 -36.12 23.49 36.41
N ASP A 390 -36.79 23.55 37.58
CA ASP A 390 -36.14 23.74 38.85
C ASP A 390 -35.91 22.43 39.64
N SER A 391 -36.18 21.29 39.01
CA SER A 391 -36.00 19.96 39.62
C SER A 391 -34.52 19.64 39.78
N LYS A 392 -34.09 19.39 41.00
CA LYS A 392 -32.74 18.89 41.30
C LYS A 392 -32.56 17.42 40.95
N PHE A 393 -33.67 16.67 40.74
CA PHE A 393 -33.65 15.23 40.49
C PHE A 393 -33.53 14.94 38.99
N PHE A 394 -34.20 15.64 38.11
CA PHE A 394 -34.15 15.45 36.66
C PHE A 394 -33.28 16.51 35.97
N GLN A 395 -31.97 16.32 35.97
CA GLN A 395 -31.05 17.22 35.26
C GLN A 395 -31.09 16.99 33.74
N LEU A 396 -31.40 15.78 33.29
CA LEU A 396 -31.57 15.41 31.90
C LEU A 396 -32.72 14.43 31.74
N LEU A 397 -33.80 14.87 31.09
CA LEU A 397 -34.94 14.04 30.73
C LEU A 397 -35.36 14.40 29.30
N LYS A 398 -34.98 13.57 28.32
CA LYS A 398 -35.25 13.82 26.90
C LYS A 398 -35.93 12.60 26.26
N LEU A 399 -37.04 12.88 25.59
CA LEU A 399 -37.73 11.90 24.76
C LEU A 399 -37.35 12.14 23.29
N ARG A 400 -37.11 11.08 22.52
CA ARG A 400 -36.85 11.14 21.08
C ARG A 400 -37.60 10.03 20.35
N ALA A 401 -38.07 10.38 19.14
CA ALA A 401 -38.61 9.42 18.19
C ALA A 401 -38.09 9.78 16.78
N SER A 402 -37.82 8.80 15.95
CA SER A 402 -37.38 9.01 14.57
C SER A 402 -37.87 7.88 13.67
N VAL A 403 -38.08 8.21 12.44
CA VAL A 403 -38.42 7.31 11.36
C VAL A 403 -37.49 7.58 10.18
#